data_a28ffaaab7f7df7faf3d13b506b2abe1
#
_entry.id   a28ffaaab7f7df7faf3d13b506b2abe1
#
_cell.length_a   1.000
_cell.length_b   1.000
_cell.length_c   1.000
_cell.angle_alpha   90.00
_cell.angle_beta   90.00
_cell.angle_gamma   90.00
#
_symmetry.space_group_name_H-M   'P 1'
#
loop_
_entity.id
_entity.type
_entity.pdbx_description
1 polymer ?
#
loop_
_entity_poly.entity_id
_entity_poly.type
_entity_poly.pdbx_seq_one_letter_code
_entity_poly.pdbx_strand_id
1 'polypeptide(L)'
;MDGTVIHPSAVVEPGAELGVDVSIGPFCCVGAGAVIGDGVHLANHVSVSGSTTIGARTRVEAFAALGGPPQDRKHKGDPTTLTIGADCDIRESVTMHRGTDCGRGATVVGDNGFFLAYSHVAHDCVVGDNVTM
;
A
#
# COMPACT_ATOMS: atom_id res chain seq x y z
N MET A 1 -5.83 8.02 23.39
CA MET A 1 -6.84 8.49 22.44
C MET A 1 -6.36 8.25 21.03
N ASP A 2 -7.24 7.76 20.20
CA ASP A 2 -6.89 7.54 18.80
C ASP A 2 -6.90 8.91 18.08
N GLY A 3 -5.77 9.27 17.47
CA GLY A 3 -5.60 10.49 16.68
C GLY A 3 -5.82 10.28 15.19
N THR A 4 -6.53 9.24 14.80
CA THR A 4 -6.81 8.97 13.37
C THR A 4 -7.61 10.12 12.75
N VAL A 5 -7.11 10.63 11.63
CA VAL A 5 -7.72 11.72 10.88
C VAL A 5 -7.95 11.27 9.44
N ILE A 6 -9.19 11.30 9.01
CA ILE A 6 -9.58 10.96 7.64
C ILE A 6 -10.17 12.22 7.01
N HIS A 7 -9.55 12.71 5.93
CA HIS A 7 -10.07 13.87 5.23
C HIS A 7 -11.48 13.58 4.68
N PRO A 8 -12.42 14.53 4.75
CA PRO A 8 -13.79 14.30 4.28
C PRO A 8 -13.91 13.86 2.81
N SER A 9 -12.94 14.22 1.95
CA SER A 9 -12.95 13.82 0.56
C SER A 9 -12.34 12.44 0.32
N ALA A 10 -11.72 11.82 1.34
CA ALA A 10 -11.19 10.48 1.21
C ALA A 10 -12.32 9.45 1.25
N VAL A 11 -12.15 8.37 0.50
CA VAL A 11 -13.07 7.23 0.52
C VAL A 11 -12.38 6.07 1.20
N VAL A 12 -12.88 5.67 2.36
CA VAL A 12 -12.44 4.46 3.07
C VAL A 12 -13.61 3.49 3.06
N GLU A 13 -13.45 2.40 2.32
CA GLU A 13 -14.55 1.45 2.17
C GLU A 13 -14.79 0.66 3.44
N PRO A 14 -16.05 0.26 3.71
CA PRO A 14 -16.35 -0.65 4.82
C PRO A 14 -15.55 -1.94 4.69
N GLY A 15 -14.95 -2.38 5.78
CA GLY A 15 -14.09 -3.57 5.81
C GLY A 15 -12.59 -3.22 5.91
N ALA A 16 -12.19 -2.03 5.51
CA ALA A 16 -10.81 -1.59 5.73
C ALA A 16 -10.51 -1.52 7.22
N GLU A 17 -9.34 -2.02 7.61
CA GLU A 17 -8.88 -2.00 8.99
C GLU A 17 -7.83 -0.92 9.16
N LEU A 18 -8.08 0.03 10.06
CA LEU A 18 -7.16 1.12 10.37
C LEU A 18 -6.64 0.97 11.79
N GLY A 19 -5.33 1.12 11.96
CA GLY A 19 -4.71 1.21 13.27
C GLY A 19 -5.01 2.55 13.96
N VAL A 20 -4.23 2.87 14.99
CA VAL A 20 -4.35 4.14 15.71
C VAL A 20 -3.45 5.20 15.06
N ASP A 21 -3.82 6.47 15.19
CA ASP A 21 -3.04 7.61 14.70
C ASP A 21 -2.75 7.55 13.19
N VAL A 22 -3.67 7.00 12.42
CA VAL A 22 -3.59 6.96 10.96
C VAL A 22 -4.05 8.29 10.39
N SER A 23 -3.34 8.79 9.38
CA SER A 23 -3.69 10.02 8.68
C SER A 23 -3.96 9.72 7.22
N ILE A 24 -5.17 10.00 6.75
CA ILE A 24 -5.58 9.78 5.36
C ILE A 24 -5.99 11.14 4.78
N GLY A 25 -5.20 11.63 3.84
CA GLY A 25 -5.38 12.94 3.22
C GLY A 25 -6.45 12.97 2.15
N PRO A 26 -6.63 14.14 1.51
CA PRO A 26 -7.71 14.34 0.55
C PRO A 26 -7.59 13.44 -0.68
N PHE A 27 -8.73 13.02 -1.16
CA PHE A 27 -8.90 12.22 -2.38
C PHE A 27 -8.16 10.87 -2.36
N CYS A 28 -7.81 10.37 -1.18
CA CYS A 28 -7.33 9.00 -1.05
C CYS A 28 -8.49 8.02 -1.17
N CYS A 29 -8.20 6.83 -1.73
CA CYS A 29 -9.15 5.72 -1.79
C CYS A 29 -8.51 4.52 -1.11
N VAL A 30 -9.16 4.01 -0.07
CA VAL A 30 -8.71 2.83 0.67
C VAL A 30 -9.77 1.75 0.54
N GLY A 31 -9.42 0.65 -0.11
CA GLY A 31 -10.36 -0.43 -0.38
C GLY A 31 -10.65 -1.29 0.83
N ALA A 32 -11.70 -2.10 0.73
CA ALA A 32 -12.22 -2.92 1.84
C ALA A 32 -11.23 -3.98 2.34
N GLY A 33 -10.31 -4.43 1.49
CA GLY A 33 -9.31 -5.44 1.86
C GLY A 33 -8.03 -4.87 2.48
N ALA A 34 -7.95 -3.56 2.67
CA ALA A 34 -6.75 -2.91 3.18
C ALA A 34 -6.62 -3.06 4.70
N VAL A 35 -5.39 -3.27 5.14
CA VAL A 35 -5.02 -3.25 6.57
C VAL A 35 -3.92 -2.21 6.74
N ILE A 36 -4.24 -1.13 7.41
CA ILE A 36 -3.36 0.04 7.57
C ILE A 36 -2.86 0.06 9.01
N GLY A 37 -1.55 -0.02 9.19
CA GLY A 37 -0.92 -0.06 10.50
C GLY A 37 -0.94 1.29 11.22
N ASP A 38 -0.53 1.25 12.50
CA ASP A 38 -0.50 2.43 13.35
C ASP A 38 0.42 3.52 12.78
N GLY A 39 0.00 4.75 12.86
CA GLY A 39 0.81 5.90 12.46
C GLY A 39 1.09 6.03 10.97
N VAL A 40 0.45 5.24 10.13
CA VAL A 40 0.58 5.36 8.67
C VAL A 40 0.03 6.69 8.20
N HIS A 41 0.73 7.32 7.28
CA HIS A 41 0.33 8.59 6.68
C HIS A 41 0.17 8.43 5.16
N LEU A 42 -1.03 8.66 4.67
CA LEU A 42 -1.33 8.77 3.24
C LEU A 42 -1.56 10.24 2.90
N ALA A 43 -0.75 10.80 1.99
CA ALA A 43 -0.77 12.24 1.75
C ALA A 43 -2.04 12.70 1.02
N ASN A 44 -2.12 12.48 -0.27
CA ASN A 44 -3.31 12.82 -1.06
C ASN A 44 -3.29 12.01 -2.35
N HIS A 45 -4.48 11.74 -2.90
CA HIS A 45 -4.60 10.97 -4.15
C HIS A 45 -3.85 9.64 -4.10
N VAL A 46 -3.77 9.01 -2.93
CA VAL A 46 -3.18 7.69 -2.77
C VAL A 46 -4.28 6.64 -2.93
N SER A 47 -3.99 5.61 -3.71
CA SER A 47 -4.89 4.47 -3.88
C SER A 47 -4.29 3.25 -3.18
N VAL A 48 -5.06 2.64 -2.30
CA VAL A 48 -4.74 1.36 -1.68
C VAL A 48 -5.85 0.40 -2.02
N SER A 49 -5.56 -0.63 -2.79
CA SER A 49 -6.58 -1.56 -3.29
C SER A 49 -6.19 -3.01 -3.01
N GLY A 50 -7.17 -3.90 -3.15
CA GLY A 50 -6.99 -5.32 -2.92
C GLY A 50 -6.59 -5.67 -1.49
N SER A 51 -6.08 -6.87 -1.30
CA SER A 51 -5.61 -7.36 0.00
C SER A 51 -4.20 -6.82 0.27
N THR A 52 -4.13 -5.57 0.68
CA THR A 52 -2.88 -4.84 0.90
C THR A 52 -2.72 -4.48 2.37
N THR A 53 -1.59 -4.86 2.94
CA THR A 53 -1.21 -4.50 4.31
C THR A 53 -0.07 -3.49 4.27
N ILE A 54 -0.21 -2.39 5.00
CA ILE A 54 0.83 -1.37 5.14
C ILE A 54 1.27 -1.34 6.60
N GLY A 55 2.55 -1.56 6.84
CA GLY A 55 3.14 -1.61 8.18
C GLY A 55 3.17 -0.24 8.86
N ALA A 56 3.35 -0.26 10.18
CA ALA A 56 3.27 0.92 11.02
C ALA A 56 4.23 2.04 10.58
N ARG A 57 3.80 3.28 10.73
CA ARG A 57 4.59 4.50 10.49
C ARG A 57 5.09 4.68 9.06
N THR A 58 4.65 3.87 8.13
CA THR A 58 4.96 4.05 6.70
C THR A 58 4.29 5.32 6.18
N ARG A 59 5.03 6.11 5.43
CA ARG A 59 4.55 7.34 4.80
C ARG A 59 4.40 7.11 3.29
N VAL A 60 3.28 7.55 2.77
CA VAL A 60 2.96 7.39 1.34
C VAL A 60 2.63 8.75 0.75
N GLU A 61 3.40 9.18 -0.22
CA GLU A 61 3.24 10.47 -0.86
C GLU A 61 2.21 10.42 -2.00
N ALA A 62 1.93 11.59 -2.56
CA ALA A 62 0.84 11.78 -3.51
C ALA A 62 0.94 10.87 -4.74
N PHE A 63 -0.21 10.42 -5.20
CA PHE A 63 -0.39 9.66 -6.44
C PHE A 63 0.23 8.25 -6.41
N ALA A 64 0.69 7.76 -5.27
CA ALA A 64 1.11 6.37 -5.16
C ALA A 64 -0.11 5.45 -5.31
N ALA A 65 0.09 4.32 -5.99
CA ALA A 65 -0.95 3.30 -6.18
C ALA A 65 -0.42 1.95 -5.69
N LEU A 66 -0.99 1.50 -4.59
CA LEU A 66 -0.52 0.31 -3.88
C LEU A 66 -1.60 -0.78 -3.92
N GLY A 67 -1.20 -1.97 -4.34
CA GLY A 67 -2.07 -3.13 -4.33
C GLY A 67 -2.91 -3.32 -5.59
N GLY A 68 -2.59 -2.64 -6.67
CA GLY A 68 -3.25 -2.87 -7.95
C GLY A 68 -3.06 -4.30 -8.46
N PRO A 69 -3.89 -4.73 -9.41
CA PRO A 69 -3.77 -6.07 -9.99
C PRO A 69 -2.42 -6.22 -10.71
N PRO A 70 -1.86 -7.43 -10.72
CA PRO A 70 -0.58 -7.65 -11.39
C PRO A 70 -0.67 -7.36 -12.88
N GLN A 71 0.42 -6.81 -13.43
CA GLN A 71 0.55 -6.58 -14.87
C GLN A 71 0.98 -7.88 -15.57
N ASP A 72 0.12 -8.87 -15.50
CA ASP A 72 0.37 -10.19 -16.09
C ASP A 72 -0.93 -10.71 -16.70
N ARG A 73 -0.90 -10.97 -18.01
CA ARG A 73 -2.07 -11.48 -18.73
C ARG A 73 -2.50 -12.88 -18.27
N LYS A 74 -1.61 -13.62 -17.62
CA LYS A 74 -1.90 -14.96 -17.10
C LYS A 74 -2.65 -14.92 -15.77
N HIS A 75 -2.70 -13.76 -15.11
CA HIS A 75 -3.43 -13.61 -13.85
C HIS A 75 -4.93 -13.72 -14.10
N LYS A 76 -5.60 -14.59 -13.34
CA LYS A 76 -7.02 -14.90 -13.54
C LYS A 76 -7.94 -14.22 -12.54
N GLY A 77 -7.41 -13.31 -11.72
CA GLY A 77 -8.20 -12.57 -10.75
C GLY A 77 -8.35 -13.26 -9.40
N ASP A 78 -7.60 -14.34 -9.12
CA ASP A 78 -7.60 -14.98 -7.81
C ASP A 78 -7.09 -13.99 -6.73
N PRO A 79 -7.55 -14.17 -5.49
CA PRO A 79 -7.09 -13.32 -4.39
C PRO A 79 -5.59 -13.46 -4.17
N THR A 80 -4.87 -12.37 -4.32
CA THR A 80 -3.44 -12.29 -4.07
C THR A 80 -3.16 -11.06 -3.20
N THR A 81 -1.95 -10.97 -2.64
CA THR A 81 -1.65 -9.98 -1.61
C THR A 81 -0.45 -9.11 -1.94
N LEU A 82 -0.43 -7.92 -1.32
CA LEU A 82 0.73 -7.06 -1.19
C LEU A 82 0.92 -6.76 0.29
N THR A 83 2.12 -6.99 0.80
CA THR A 83 2.48 -6.65 2.18
C THR A 83 3.65 -5.69 2.17
N ILE A 84 3.48 -4.52 2.77
CA ILE A 84 4.49 -3.49 2.90
C ILE A 84 4.87 -3.39 4.37
N GLY A 85 6.17 -3.37 4.65
CA GLY A 85 6.68 -3.30 6.01
C GLY A 85 6.48 -1.95 6.70
N ALA A 86 7.04 -1.84 7.90
CA ALA A 86 6.98 -0.65 8.71
C ALA A 86 8.07 0.37 8.33
N ASP A 87 7.84 1.63 8.69
CA ASP A 87 8.83 2.70 8.57
C ASP A 87 9.35 2.93 7.15
N CYS A 88 8.56 2.59 6.14
CA CYS A 88 8.89 2.87 4.75
C CYS A 88 8.53 4.30 4.37
N ASP A 89 9.30 4.86 3.45
CA ASP A 89 9.01 6.14 2.80
C ASP A 89 8.76 5.87 1.32
N ILE A 90 7.51 6.00 0.92
CA ILE A 90 7.04 5.71 -0.44
C ILE A 90 6.72 7.04 -1.09
N ARG A 91 7.52 7.43 -2.08
CA ARG A 91 7.44 8.73 -2.70
C ARG A 91 6.37 8.79 -3.79
N GLU A 92 6.29 9.93 -4.43
CA GLU A 92 5.22 10.26 -5.37
C GLU A 92 5.16 9.30 -6.55
N SER A 93 3.94 8.90 -6.89
CA SER A 93 3.65 8.09 -8.08
C SER A 93 4.32 6.69 -8.09
N VAL A 94 4.74 6.21 -6.94
CA VAL A 94 5.21 4.83 -6.81
C VAL A 94 4.04 3.88 -7.05
N THR A 95 4.30 2.75 -7.73
CA THR A 95 3.32 1.69 -7.91
C THR A 95 3.87 0.38 -7.36
N MET A 96 3.01 -0.36 -6.66
CA MET A 96 3.32 -1.70 -6.17
C MET A 96 2.11 -2.60 -6.44
N HIS A 97 2.32 -3.73 -7.10
CA HIS A 97 1.24 -4.63 -7.48
C HIS A 97 1.22 -5.89 -6.65
N ARG A 98 0.02 -6.47 -6.51
CA ARG A 98 -0.19 -7.74 -5.82
C ARG A 98 0.51 -8.88 -6.55
N GLY A 99 0.69 -10.01 -5.87
CA GLY A 99 1.18 -11.23 -6.49
C GLY A 99 0.21 -11.81 -7.52
N THR A 100 0.70 -12.78 -8.28
CA THR A 100 -0.11 -13.51 -9.25
C THR A 100 -0.54 -14.86 -8.71
N ASP A 101 -1.65 -15.38 -9.25
CA ASP A 101 -2.14 -16.72 -8.93
C ASP A 101 -1.20 -17.83 -9.46
N CYS A 102 -0.45 -17.56 -10.52
CA CYS A 102 0.52 -18.49 -11.09
C CYS A 102 1.95 -18.28 -10.53
N GLY A 103 2.17 -17.29 -9.69
CA GLY A 103 3.43 -17.01 -9.01
C GLY A 103 3.36 -17.32 -7.53
N ARG A 104 3.91 -16.43 -6.69
CA ARG A 104 3.91 -16.59 -5.24
C ARG A 104 2.55 -16.32 -4.59
N GLY A 105 1.65 -15.67 -5.29
CA GLY A 105 0.41 -15.16 -4.69
C GLY A 105 0.60 -13.95 -3.81
N ALA A 106 1.82 -13.46 -3.65
CA ALA A 106 2.14 -12.35 -2.75
C ALA A 106 3.34 -11.54 -3.27
N THR A 107 3.22 -10.23 -3.14
CA THR A 107 4.35 -9.30 -3.24
C THR A 107 4.69 -8.84 -1.83
N VAL A 108 5.95 -8.87 -1.46
CA VAL A 108 6.40 -8.56 -0.10
C VAL A 108 7.48 -7.50 -0.14
N VAL A 109 7.28 -6.44 0.63
CA VAL A 109 8.23 -5.34 0.81
C VAL A 109 8.58 -5.28 2.29
N GLY A 110 9.87 -5.28 2.60
CA GLY A 110 10.39 -5.25 3.96
C GLY A 110 10.28 -3.89 4.63
N ASP A 111 10.95 -3.76 5.77
CA ASP A 111 10.93 -2.54 6.59
C ASP A 111 11.97 -1.52 6.14
N ASN A 112 11.77 -0.26 6.51
CA ASN A 112 12.72 0.85 6.28
C ASN A 112 13.07 1.06 4.82
N GLY A 113 12.19 0.74 3.88
CA GLY A 113 12.42 1.00 2.47
C GLY A 113 12.28 2.48 2.11
N PHE A 114 13.07 2.92 1.15
CA PHE A 114 12.93 4.25 0.55
C PHE A 114 12.71 4.09 -0.95
N PHE A 115 11.48 4.36 -1.39
CA PHE A 115 11.04 4.16 -2.78
C PHE A 115 10.91 5.52 -3.43
N LEU A 116 11.86 5.85 -4.30
CA LEU A 116 11.89 7.14 -4.99
C LEU A 116 10.73 7.26 -5.97
N ALA A 117 10.46 8.49 -6.38
CA ALA A 117 9.32 8.78 -7.26
C ALA A 117 9.34 7.91 -8.51
N TYR A 118 8.17 7.41 -8.90
CA TYR A 118 7.95 6.56 -10.07
C TYR A 118 8.59 5.17 -10.00
N SER A 119 9.19 4.76 -8.88
CA SER A 119 9.67 3.38 -8.79
C SER A 119 8.50 2.39 -8.78
N HIS A 120 8.77 1.17 -9.20
CA HIS A 120 7.74 0.13 -9.34
C HIS A 120 8.22 -1.18 -8.71
N VAL A 121 7.36 -1.75 -7.88
CA VAL A 121 7.54 -3.12 -7.37
C VAL A 121 6.55 -4.03 -8.10
N ALA A 122 7.07 -4.89 -8.95
CA ALA A 122 6.26 -5.80 -9.75
C ALA A 122 5.66 -6.91 -8.90
N HIS A 123 4.68 -7.57 -9.47
CA HIS A 123 4.03 -8.71 -8.84
C HIS A 123 5.03 -9.81 -8.45
N ASP A 124 4.76 -10.45 -7.33
CA ASP A 124 5.53 -11.58 -6.80
C ASP A 124 6.99 -11.24 -6.41
N CYS A 125 7.37 -9.97 -6.44
CA CYS A 125 8.69 -9.54 -5.97
C CYS A 125 8.79 -9.66 -4.46
N VAL A 126 10.01 -9.92 -3.99
CA VAL A 126 10.37 -9.84 -2.57
C VAL A 126 11.45 -8.79 -2.43
N VAL A 127 11.13 -7.70 -1.75
CA VAL A 127 12.07 -6.62 -1.47
C VAL A 127 12.46 -6.73 0.00
N GLY A 128 13.75 -6.79 0.27
CA GLY A 128 14.27 -6.90 1.64
C GLY A 128 14.14 -5.62 2.44
N ASP A 129 14.70 -5.63 3.64
CA ASP A 129 14.72 -4.45 4.51
C ASP A 129 15.79 -3.45 4.05
N ASN A 130 15.58 -2.17 4.40
CA ASN A 130 16.55 -1.08 4.18
C ASN A 130 16.94 -0.88 2.71
N VAL A 131 16.03 -1.16 1.79
CA VAL A 131 16.26 -1.01 0.35
C VAL A 131 15.94 0.42 -0.08
N THR A 132 16.75 0.96 -0.98
CA THR A 132 16.46 2.20 -1.71
C THR A 132 16.29 1.85 -3.20
N MET A 133 15.17 2.28 -3.77
CA MET A 133 14.85 2.05 -5.19
C MET A 133 14.57 3.37 -5.90
#